data_9fdfb6366f535de3f8644f76e324cc37
#
_entry.id   9fdfb6366f535de3f8644f76e324cc37
#
_cell.length_a   1.000
_cell.length_b   1.000
_cell.length_c   1.000
_cell.angle_alpha   90.00
_cell.angle_beta   90.00
_cell.angle_gamma   90.00
#
_symmetry.space_group_name_H-M   'P 1'
#
loop_
_entity.id
_entity.type
_entity.pdbx_description
1 polymer ?
#
loop_
_entity_poly.entity_id
_entity_poly.type
_entity_poly.pdbx_seq_one_letter_code
_entity_poly.pdbx_strand_id
1 'polypeptide(L)'
;AAGLQGRLEIGFAGSMVYRDMPRIVRAFGASAPGIEVNLRELSSAEQIDALLRRQLHAGFINAATVPPRLACRPLAPDHFLCCLPEDHPLAQASTVPLPALAQESFVMFARDVAPANHDNVIALFQRAGIHPRTRHAARQWLTVVSLVALGMGVALVPASLAQAGVQGVRFVPIAGLRHPAV
;
A
#
# COMPACT_ATOMS: atom_id res chain seq x y z
N ALA A 1 -17.08 -35.08 12.64
CA ALA A 1 -15.77 -34.40 12.74
C ALA A 1 -15.95 -33.18 13.64
N ALA A 2 -15.29 -33.15 14.80
CA ALA A 2 -15.26 -31.97 15.66
C ALA A 2 -14.51 -30.89 14.84
N GLY A 3 -15.24 -29.85 14.38
CA GLY A 3 -14.64 -28.72 13.69
C GLY A 3 -13.62 -28.02 14.57
N LEU A 4 -12.52 -27.55 14.00
CA LEU A 4 -11.56 -26.71 14.69
C LEU A 4 -12.29 -25.51 15.29
N GLN A 5 -12.16 -25.32 16.61
CA GLN A 5 -12.69 -24.15 17.31
C GLN A 5 -11.51 -23.36 17.87
N GLY A 6 -11.60 -22.03 17.82
CA GLY A 6 -10.53 -21.20 18.33
C GLY A 6 -10.63 -19.76 17.86
N ARG A 7 -9.56 -19.01 18.12
CA ARG A 7 -9.43 -17.60 17.75
C ARG A 7 -8.14 -17.37 16.96
N LEU A 8 -8.24 -16.61 15.89
CA LEU A 8 -7.12 -16.27 15.03
C LEU A 8 -6.93 -14.74 15.01
N GLU A 9 -5.83 -14.29 15.58
CA GLU A 9 -5.42 -12.89 15.57
C GLU A 9 -4.59 -12.63 14.31
N ILE A 10 -5.06 -11.75 13.43
CA ILE A 10 -4.39 -11.42 12.15
C ILE A 10 -4.08 -9.92 12.12
N GLY A 11 -2.80 -9.58 11.91
CA GLY A 11 -2.37 -8.23 11.62
C GLY A 11 -2.51 -7.88 10.14
N PHE A 12 -2.72 -6.60 9.82
CA PHE A 12 -2.68 -6.13 8.43
C PHE A 12 -2.20 -4.69 8.35
N ALA A 13 -1.43 -4.36 7.30
CA ALA A 13 -1.17 -2.98 6.93
C ALA A 13 -2.40 -2.41 6.21
N GLY A 14 -2.76 -1.15 6.48
CA GLY A 14 -4.03 -0.57 6.04
C GLY A 14 -4.30 -0.68 4.53
N SER A 15 -3.27 -0.65 3.67
CA SER A 15 -3.44 -0.84 2.22
C SER A 15 -3.86 -2.25 1.82
N MET A 16 -3.68 -3.26 2.69
CA MET A 16 -4.04 -4.65 2.39
C MET A 16 -5.53 -4.88 2.22
N VAL A 17 -6.38 -3.98 2.76
CA VAL A 17 -7.84 -4.05 2.56
C VAL A 17 -8.26 -3.80 1.11
N TYR A 18 -7.41 -3.14 0.32
CA TYR A 18 -7.63 -2.88 -1.11
C TYR A 18 -6.97 -3.94 -2.02
N ARG A 19 -6.45 -5.02 -1.43
CA ARG A 19 -5.76 -6.12 -2.13
C ARG A 19 -6.46 -7.46 -1.88
N ASP A 20 -5.71 -8.55 -1.93
CA ASP A 20 -6.22 -9.91 -1.77
C ASP A 20 -6.67 -10.27 -0.35
N MET A 21 -6.26 -9.52 0.68
CA MET A 21 -6.52 -9.84 2.08
C MET A 21 -7.99 -10.11 2.39
N PRO A 22 -8.97 -9.24 2.02
CA PRO A 22 -10.38 -9.50 2.34
C PRO A 22 -10.90 -10.80 1.72
N ARG A 23 -10.46 -11.11 0.50
CA ARG A 23 -10.82 -12.36 -0.20
C ARG A 23 -10.25 -13.58 0.52
N ILE A 24 -8.99 -13.51 0.95
CA ILE A 24 -8.31 -14.59 1.68
C ILE A 24 -8.99 -14.83 3.04
N VAL A 25 -9.24 -13.77 3.80
CA VAL A 25 -9.86 -13.85 5.13
C VAL A 25 -11.28 -14.41 5.02
N ARG A 26 -12.07 -13.97 4.04
CA ARG A 26 -13.42 -14.49 3.79
C ARG A 26 -13.41 -15.97 3.40
N ALA A 27 -12.51 -16.37 2.51
CA ALA A 27 -12.37 -17.77 2.10
C ALA A 27 -11.96 -18.67 3.28
N PHE A 28 -11.06 -18.19 4.14
CA PHE A 28 -10.68 -18.89 5.37
C PHE A 28 -11.87 -19.04 6.32
N GLY A 29 -12.63 -17.97 6.59
CA GLY A 29 -13.81 -18.03 7.46
C GLY A 29 -14.88 -19.02 6.97
N ALA A 30 -15.06 -19.11 5.64
CA ALA A 30 -15.97 -20.09 5.04
C ALA A 30 -15.46 -21.53 5.20
N SER A 31 -14.15 -21.76 5.16
CA SER A 31 -13.53 -23.10 5.31
C SER A 31 -13.41 -23.56 6.78
N ALA A 32 -13.41 -22.62 7.72
CA ALA A 32 -13.21 -22.89 9.15
C ALA A 32 -14.22 -22.10 10.02
N PRO A 33 -15.52 -22.38 9.92
CA PRO A 33 -16.57 -21.58 10.56
C PRO A 33 -16.55 -21.59 12.10
N GLY A 34 -15.81 -22.52 12.70
CA GLY A 34 -15.59 -22.58 14.15
C GLY A 34 -14.43 -21.70 14.65
N ILE A 35 -13.72 -21.01 13.75
CA ILE A 35 -12.61 -20.14 14.12
C ILE A 35 -13.04 -18.67 14.01
N GLU A 36 -13.01 -17.96 15.13
CA GLU A 36 -13.21 -16.52 15.18
C GLU A 36 -11.96 -15.81 14.64
N VAL A 37 -12.11 -14.97 13.61
CA VAL A 37 -11.01 -14.17 13.04
C VAL A 37 -11.10 -12.75 13.54
N ASN A 38 -10.03 -12.27 14.21
CA ASN A 38 -9.88 -10.91 14.64
C ASN A 38 -8.81 -10.20 13.80
N LEU A 39 -9.15 -9.04 13.26
CA LEU A 39 -8.27 -8.22 12.42
C LEU A 39 -7.77 -7.03 13.22
N ARG A 40 -6.44 -6.79 13.14
CA ARG A 40 -5.77 -5.67 13.81
C ARG A 40 -4.95 -4.89 12.80
N GLU A 41 -5.27 -3.61 12.62
CA GLU A 41 -4.45 -2.74 11.79
C GLU A 41 -3.17 -2.36 12.53
N LEU A 42 -2.03 -2.70 11.92
CA LEU A 42 -0.68 -2.49 12.45
C LEU A 42 0.28 -2.23 11.29
N SER A 43 1.32 -1.43 11.51
CA SER A 43 2.42 -1.32 10.56
C SER A 43 3.12 -2.67 10.35
N SER A 44 3.83 -2.84 9.24
CA SER A 44 4.56 -4.09 8.97
C SER A 44 5.59 -4.42 10.06
N ALA A 45 6.24 -3.41 10.63
CA ALA A 45 7.20 -3.60 11.72
C ALA A 45 6.52 -4.10 13.01
N GLU A 46 5.40 -3.48 13.40
CA GLU A 46 4.62 -3.90 14.57
C GLU A 46 4.07 -5.31 14.39
N GLN A 47 3.62 -5.67 13.16
CA GLN A 47 3.16 -7.03 12.87
C GLN A 47 4.28 -8.05 13.03
N ILE A 48 5.48 -7.78 12.49
CA ILE A 48 6.65 -8.67 12.61
C ILE A 48 6.99 -8.89 14.09
N ASP A 49 7.03 -7.82 14.88
CA ASP A 49 7.31 -7.91 16.32
C ASP A 49 6.23 -8.72 17.07
N ALA A 50 4.97 -8.46 16.80
CA ALA A 50 3.84 -9.17 17.39
C ALA A 50 3.80 -10.67 16.99
N LEU A 51 4.17 -11.02 15.74
CA LEU A 51 4.32 -12.40 15.29
C LEU A 51 5.45 -13.13 16.04
N LEU A 52 6.61 -12.48 16.18
CA LEU A 52 7.75 -13.03 16.92
C LEU A 52 7.42 -13.26 18.40
N ARG A 53 6.60 -12.41 18.99
CA ARG A 53 6.08 -12.55 20.37
C ARG A 53 4.85 -13.44 20.49
N ARG A 54 4.37 -14.05 19.41
CA ARG A 54 3.16 -14.90 19.37
C ARG A 54 1.88 -14.17 19.80
N GLN A 55 1.83 -12.86 19.61
CA GLN A 55 0.65 -12.02 19.84
C GLN A 55 -0.26 -11.96 18.61
N LEU A 56 0.28 -12.30 17.44
CA LEU A 56 -0.43 -12.55 16.20
C LEU A 56 -0.15 -13.97 15.72
N HIS A 57 -1.10 -14.55 15.01
CA HIS A 57 -0.99 -15.85 14.36
C HIS A 57 -0.58 -15.72 12.88
N ALA A 58 -1.01 -14.64 12.23
CA ALA A 58 -0.67 -14.30 10.86
C ALA A 58 -0.62 -12.78 10.65
N GLY A 59 -0.03 -12.33 9.54
CA GLY A 59 0.03 -10.92 9.19
C GLY A 59 0.09 -10.68 7.68
N PHE A 60 -0.55 -9.62 7.23
CA PHE A 60 -0.44 -9.10 5.86
C PHE A 60 0.43 -7.86 5.87
N ILE A 61 1.65 -7.99 5.38
CA ILE A 61 2.69 -6.97 5.49
C ILE A 61 3.21 -6.51 4.12
N ASN A 62 3.73 -5.29 4.08
CA ASN A 62 4.61 -4.78 3.03
C ASN A 62 6.01 -4.66 3.60
N ALA A 63 6.85 -5.66 3.41
CA ALA A 63 8.22 -5.65 3.88
C ALA A 63 9.16 -6.24 2.84
N ALA A 64 10.29 -5.58 2.64
CA ALA A 64 11.35 -6.07 1.76
C ALA A 64 12.07 -7.29 2.37
N THR A 65 12.07 -7.40 3.69
CA THR A 65 12.76 -8.46 4.41
C THR A 65 11.89 -8.96 5.58
N VAL A 66 11.78 -10.28 5.69
CA VAL A 66 11.06 -10.94 6.78
C VAL A 66 12.07 -11.80 7.57
N PRO A 67 12.06 -11.77 8.92
CA PRO A 67 12.96 -12.59 9.71
C PRO A 67 12.83 -14.08 9.38
N PRO A 68 13.93 -14.86 9.30
CA PRO A 68 13.91 -16.28 8.92
C PRO A 68 13.06 -17.18 9.82
N ARG A 69 12.72 -16.70 11.03
CA ARG A 69 11.84 -17.42 11.97
C ARG A 69 10.36 -17.37 11.60
N LEU A 70 10.00 -16.53 10.64
CA LEU A 70 8.61 -16.38 10.18
C LEU A 70 8.48 -17.02 8.79
N ALA A 71 7.50 -17.88 8.64
CA ALA A 71 7.10 -18.36 7.32
C ALA A 71 6.44 -17.21 6.55
N CYS A 72 6.85 -17.00 5.31
CA CYS A 72 6.31 -15.95 4.45
C CYS A 72 5.89 -16.54 3.10
N ARG A 73 4.75 -16.06 2.59
CA ARG A 73 4.30 -16.32 1.21
C ARG A 73 4.03 -14.99 0.52
N PRO A 74 4.60 -14.76 -0.67
CA PRO A 74 4.29 -13.57 -1.44
C PRO A 74 2.83 -13.60 -1.91
N LEU A 75 2.18 -12.45 -1.86
CA LEU A 75 0.91 -12.17 -2.52
C LEU A 75 1.17 -11.68 -3.94
N ALA A 76 0.08 -11.48 -4.71
CA ALA A 76 0.19 -10.86 -6.02
C ALA A 76 0.95 -9.52 -5.92
N PRO A 77 1.87 -9.23 -6.86
CA PRO A 77 2.59 -7.96 -6.86
C PRO A 77 1.62 -6.79 -7.05
N ASP A 78 1.97 -5.65 -6.48
CA ASP A 78 1.32 -4.37 -6.74
C ASP A 78 2.32 -3.45 -7.45
N HIS A 79 1.86 -2.41 -8.11
CA HIS A 79 2.70 -1.45 -8.81
C HIS A 79 2.28 -0.02 -8.43
N PHE A 80 3.11 0.97 -8.75
CA PHE A 80 2.78 2.36 -8.48
C PHE A 80 2.07 3.01 -9.66
N LEU A 81 1.10 3.87 -9.33
CA LEU A 81 0.42 4.79 -10.26
C LEU A 81 0.68 6.23 -9.82
N CYS A 82 0.57 7.16 -10.76
CA CYS A 82 0.42 8.57 -10.44
C CYS A 82 -0.99 8.80 -9.91
N CYS A 83 -1.12 9.36 -8.73
CA CYS A 83 -2.35 9.90 -8.17
C CYS A 83 -2.33 11.41 -8.38
N LEU A 84 -3.26 11.92 -9.17
CA LEU A 84 -3.38 13.31 -9.58
C LEU A 84 -4.74 13.86 -9.18
N PRO A 85 -4.87 15.17 -8.86
CA PRO A 85 -6.18 15.80 -8.79
C PRO A 85 -6.95 15.58 -10.11
N GLU A 86 -8.26 15.45 -10.07
CA GLU A 86 -9.06 15.14 -11.28
C GLU A 86 -9.02 16.24 -12.35
N ASP A 87 -8.74 17.49 -11.96
CA ASP A 87 -8.59 18.66 -12.81
C ASP A 87 -7.14 18.90 -13.28
N HIS A 88 -6.18 18.04 -12.86
CA HIS A 88 -4.79 18.15 -13.26
C HIS A 88 -4.64 17.97 -14.79
N PRO A 89 -3.78 18.77 -15.49
CA PRO A 89 -3.62 18.67 -16.94
C PRO A 89 -3.29 17.26 -17.48
N LEU A 90 -2.61 16.44 -16.67
CA LEU A 90 -2.24 15.07 -17.03
C LEU A 90 -3.25 14.00 -16.51
N ALA A 91 -4.35 14.40 -15.88
CA ALA A 91 -5.33 13.46 -15.30
C ALA A 91 -6.04 12.59 -16.35
N GLN A 92 -6.13 13.05 -17.59
CA GLN A 92 -6.75 12.33 -18.71
C GLN A 92 -5.72 11.64 -19.63
N ALA A 93 -4.42 11.70 -19.30
CA ALA A 93 -3.39 11.04 -20.07
C ALA A 93 -3.48 9.51 -19.91
N SER A 94 -3.14 8.76 -20.95
CA SER A 94 -3.04 7.29 -20.87
C SER A 94 -1.87 6.83 -20.01
N THR A 95 -0.80 7.62 -19.97
CA THR A 95 0.39 7.41 -19.13
C THR A 95 1.03 8.76 -18.79
N VAL A 96 1.74 8.83 -17.67
CA VAL A 96 2.46 10.04 -17.23
C VAL A 96 3.95 9.73 -17.12
N PRO A 97 4.82 10.41 -17.89
CA PRO A 97 6.26 10.35 -17.67
C PRO A 97 6.62 11.11 -16.40
N LEU A 98 7.35 10.49 -15.45
CA LEU A 98 7.70 11.13 -14.18
C LEU A 98 8.37 12.50 -14.32
N PRO A 99 9.25 12.76 -15.32
CA PRO A 99 9.80 14.09 -15.52
C PRO A 99 8.76 15.20 -15.75
N ALA A 100 7.58 14.88 -16.27
CA ALA A 100 6.50 15.86 -16.40
C ALA A 100 5.95 16.37 -15.07
N LEU A 101 6.19 15.62 -13.97
CA LEU A 101 5.80 16.00 -12.61
C LEU A 101 6.95 16.67 -11.82
N ALA A 102 8.10 16.97 -12.43
CA ALA A 102 9.28 17.47 -11.72
C ALA A 102 9.07 18.80 -10.98
N GLN A 103 8.11 19.60 -11.41
CA GLN A 103 7.78 20.89 -10.78
C GLN A 103 6.62 20.80 -9.79
N GLU A 104 5.95 19.65 -9.71
CA GLU A 104 4.82 19.45 -8.83
C GLU A 104 5.24 19.34 -7.36
N SER A 105 4.31 19.71 -6.48
CA SER A 105 4.43 19.41 -5.05
C SER A 105 3.97 17.98 -4.79
N PHE A 106 4.79 17.21 -4.06
CA PHE A 106 4.46 15.82 -3.77
C PHE A 106 3.92 15.63 -2.35
N VAL A 107 2.88 14.80 -2.25
CA VAL A 107 2.42 14.20 -1.01
C VAL A 107 3.07 12.82 -0.90
N MET A 108 3.89 12.62 0.13
CA MET A 108 4.66 11.40 0.31
C MET A 108 4.11 10.54 1.44
N PHE A 109 4.32 9.24 1.34
CA PHE A 109 4.12 8.36 2.49
C PHE A 109 5.26 8.56 3.49
N ALA A 110 4.92 8.66 4.78
CA ALA A 110 5.88 8.94 5.84
C ALA A 110 6.89 7.78 5.99
N ARG A 111 8.18 8.07 5.89
CA ARG A 111 9.25 7.09 5.88
C ARG A 111 9.36 6.32 7.21
N ASP A 112 9.08 6.98 8.34
CA ASP A 112 9.13 6.37 9.67
C ASP A 112 8.10 5.25 9.88
N VAL A 113 7.00 5.26 9.10
CA VAL A 113 5.95 4.23 9.17
C VAL A 113 6.27 3.00 8.32
N ALA A 114 6.73 3.22 7.09
CA ALA A 114 7.07 2.13 6.17
C ALA A 114 8.24 2.58 5.27
N PRO A 115 9.48 2.43 5.74
CA PRO A 115 10.67 2.85 5.00
C PRO A 115 10.73 2.28 3.58
N ALA A 116 10.42 1.00 3.41
CA ALA A 116 10.45 0.35 2.10
C ALA A 116 9.50 1.01 1.09
N ASN A 117 8.29 1.38 1.49
CA ASN A 117 7.33 2.05 0.61
C ASN A 117 7.83 3.43 0.18
N HIS A 118 8.34 4.21 1.13
CA HIS A 118 8.92 5.51 0.85
C HIS A 118 10.13 5.39 -0.09
N ASP A 119 11.06 4.49 0.24
CA ASP A 119 12.31 4.34 -0.49
C ASP A 119 12.07 3.79 -1.92
N ASN A 120 11.06 2.95 -2.13
CA ASN A 120 10.62 2.52 -3.45
C ASN A 120 10.16 3.71 -4.31
N VAL A 121 9.36 4.62 -3.76
CA VAL A 121 8.93 5.84 -4.46
C VAL A 121 10.12 6.73 -4.78
N ILE A 122 11.04 6.93 -3.83
CA ILE A 122 12.27 7.70 -4.08
C ILE A 122 13.12 7.06 -5.19
N ALA A 123 13.24 5.73 -5.22
CA ALA A 123 13.98 5.03 -6.27
C ALA A 123 13.36 5.24 -7.67
N LEU A 124 12.03 5.36 -7.77
CA LEU A 124 11.38 5.70 -9.04
C LEU A 124 11.78 7.11 -9.51
N PHE A 125 11.77 8.09 -8.62
CA PHE A 125 12.20 9.46 -8.95
C PHE A 125 13.66 9.52 -9.35
N GLN A 126 14.54 8.83 -8.63
CA GLN A 126 15.97 8.77 -8.96
C GLN A 126 16.21 8.17 -10.36
N ARG A 127 15.52 7.09 -10.71
CA ARG A 127 15.59 6.49 -12.06
C ARG A 127 15.11 7.45 -13.16
N ALA A 128 14.16 8.30 -12.84
CA ALA A 128 13.64 9.33 -13.77
C ALA A 128 14.51 10.60 -13.79
N GLY A 129 15.59 10.67 -12.98
CA GLY A 129 16.48 11.82 -12.91
C GLY A 129 15.85 13.05 -12.26
N ILE A 130 14.84 12.88 -11.40
CA ILE A 130 14.16 13.99 -10.74
C ILE A 130 14.23 13.86 -9.22
N HIS A 131 14.14 15.01 -8.56
CA HIS A 131 14.04 15.10 -7.10
C HIS A 131 12.65 15.65 -6.72
N PRO A 132 11.81 14.86 -6.03
CA PRO A 132 10.47 15.30 -5.69
C PRO A 132 10.51 16.46 -4.69
N ARG A 133 9.69 17.47 -4.92
CA ARG A 133 9.46 18.55 -3.95
C ARG A 133 8.44 18.09 -2.93
N THR A 134 8.87 17.38 -1.89
CA THR A 134 7.98 16.90 -0.83
C THR A 134 7.48 18.08 0.01
N ARG A 135 6.17 18.31 -0.02
CA ARG A 135 5.51 19.36 0.78
C ARG A 135 4.73 18.78 1.95
N HIS A 136 4.15 17.60 1.74
CA HIS A 136 3.29 16.95 2.72
C HIS A 136 3.70 15.50 2.87
N ALA A 137 3.58 14.97 4.09
CA ALA A 137 3.77 13.55 4.38
C ALA A 137 2.59 13.04 5.21
N ALA A 138 2.14 11.83 4.91
CA ALA A 138 1.05 11.18 5.64
C ALA A 138 1.42 9.75 6.01
N ARG A 139 0.84 9.25 7.11
CA ARG A 139 1.14 7.94 7.68
C ARG A 139 0.25 6.81 7.13
N GLN A 140 -0.77 7.17 6.34
CA GLN A 140 -1.73 6.25 5.72
C GLN A 140 -1.86 6.58 4.24
N TRP A 141 -1.88 5.55 3.39
CA TRP A 141 -2.04 5.75 1.95
C TRP A 141 -3.34 6.45 1.58
N LEU A 142 -4.44 6.12 2.28
CA LEU A 142 -5.72 6.77 2.03
C LEU A 142 -5.66 8.27 2.33
N THR A 143 -4.92 8.67 3.36
CA THR A 143 -4.67 10.09 3.66
C THR A 143 -3.85 10.76 2.56
N VAL A 144 -2.84 10.08 2.00
CA VAL A 144 -2.09 10.60 0.84
C VAL A 144 -3.03 10.87 -0.31
N VAL A 145 -3.88 9.91 -0.69
CA VAL A 145 -4.85 10.06 -1.78
C VAL A 145 -5.85 11.20 -1.50
N SER A 146 -6.34 11.30 -0.25
CA SER A 146 -7.28 12.36 0.14
C SER A 146 -6.65 13.75 0.07
N LEU A 147 -5.37 13.91 0.43
CA LEU A 147 -4.65 15.17 0.29
C LEU A 147 -4.48 15.56 -1.18
N VAL A 148 -4.24 14.59 -2.06
CA VAL A 148 -4.23 14.83 -3.52
C VAL A 148 -5.60 15.29 -4.00
N ALA A 149 -6.69 14.64 -3.57
CA ALA A 149 -8.06 15.03 -3.90
C ALA A 149 -8.39 16.48 -3.50
N LEU A 150 -7.75 16.99 -2.45
CA LEU A 150 -7.88 18.38 -1.97
C LEU A 150 -6.93 19.35 -2.71
N GLY A 151 -6.23 18.92 -3.77
CA GLY A 151 -5.32 19.78 -4.52
C GLY A 151 -4.02 20.12 -3.81
N MET A 152 -3.63 19.34 -2.77
CA MET A 152 -2.40 19.60 -1.99
C MET A 152 -1.13 19.15 -2.72
N GLY A 153 -1.25 18.62 -3.93
CA GLY A 153 -0.15 18.14 -4.78
C GLY A 153 -0.49 16.83 -5.48
N VAL A 154 0.55 16.13 -5.91
CA VAL A 154 0.45 14.83 -6.59
C VAL A 154 1.15 13.75 -5.78
N ALA A 155 0.89 12.47 -6.05
CA ALA A 155 1.55 11.38 -5.35
C ALA A 155 1.84 10.19 -6.27
N LEU A 156 2.79 9.34 -5.88
CA LEU A 156 2.91 7.98 -6.40
C LEU A 156 2.36 7.03 -5.34
N VAL A 157 1.37 6.24 -5.70
CA VAL A 157 0.65 5.37 -4.77
C VAL A 157 0.49 3.96 -5.33
N PRO A 158 0.36 2.92 -4.48
CA PRO A 158 0.02 1.58 -4.93
C PRO A 158 -1.26 1.54 -5.77
N ALA A 159 -1.26 0.81 -6.88
CA ALA A 159 -2.39 0.72 -7.81
C ALA A 159 -3.66 0.18 -7.16
N SER A 160 -3.52 -0.68 -6.16
CA SER A 160 -4.65 -1.20 -5.38
C SER A 160 -5.51 -0.10 -4.74
N LEU A 161 -4.95 1.08 -4.45
CA LEU A 161 -5.69 2.20 -3.87
C LEU A 161 -6.73 2.81 -4.81
N ALA A 162 -6.65 2.54 -6.12
CA ALA A 162 -7.71 2.92 -7.05
C ALA A 162 -9.06 2.28 -6.67
N GLN A 163 -9.04 1.15 -5.96
CA GLN A 163 -10.24 0.46 -5.47
C GLN A 163 -10.87 1.15 -4.24
N ALA A 164 -10.18 2.11 -3.63
CA ALA A 164 -10.71 2.83 -2.46
C ALA A 164 -11.88 3.78 -2.80
N GLY A 165 -12.08 4.10 -4.09
CA GLY A 165 -13.20 4.92 -4.55
C GLY A 165 -13.14 6.38 -4.12
N VAL A 166 -11.97 6.92 -3.80
CA VAL A 166 -11.82 8.32 -3.43
C VAL A 166 -12.16 9.21 -4.63
N GLN A 167 -13.10 10.12 -4.45
CA GLN A 167 -13.49 11.09 -5.47
C GLN A 167 -12.47 12.24 -5.56
N GLY A 168 -12.42 12.95 -6.69
CA GLY A 168 -11.54 14.10 -6.90
C GLY A 168 -10.11 13.74 -7.28
N VAL A 169 -9.81 12.45 -7.56
CA VAL A 169 -8.50 11.99 -8.03
C VAL A 169 -8.60 11.13 -9.29
N ARG A 170 -7.49 11.10 -10.03
CA ARG A 170 -7.26 10.15 -11.13
C ARG A 170 -5.99 9.36 -10.86
N PHE A 171 -6.06 8.07 -11.14
CA PHE A 171 -4.91 7.15 -11.07
C PHE A 171 -4.44 6.88 -12.49
N VAL A 172 -3.25 7.34 -12.83
CA VAL A 172 -2.71 7.27 -14.18
C VAL A 172 -1.42 6.43 -14.18
N PRO A 173 -1.28 5.47 -15.10
CA PRO A 173 -0.06 4.68 -15.22
C PRO A 173 1.19 5.53 -15.44
N ILE A 174 2.32 5.10 -14.86
CA ILE A 174 3.62 5.75 -15.05
C ILE A 174 4.23 5.25 -16.36
N ALA A 175 4.61 6.16 -17.25
CA ALA A 175 5.23 5.82 -18.52
C ALA A 175 6.59 5.12 -18.32
N GLY A 176 6.84 4.08 -19.10
CA GLY A 176 8.13 3.36 -19.09
C GLY A 176 8.36 2.43 -17.90
N LEU A 177 7.44 2.36 -16.96
CA LEU A 177 7.49 1.35 -15.90
C LEU A 177 6.78 0.06 -16.38
N ARG A 178 7.58 -0.95 -16.71
CA ARG A 178 7.09 -2.32 -16.78
C ARG A 178 6.98 -2.84 -15.34
N HIS A 179 5.82 -2.63 -14.70
CA HIS A 179 5.41 -3.18 -13.41
C HIS A 179 6.59 -3.56 -12.47
N PRO A 180 7.26 -2.63 -11.78
CA PRO A 180 8.07 -3.03 -10.66
C PRO A 180 7.11 -3.58 -9.61
N ALA A 181 7.29 -4.82 -9.23
CA ALA A 181 6.61 -5.39 -8.08
C ALA A 181 6.90 -4.53 -6.85
N VAL A 182 5.86 -4.23 -6.09
CA VAL A 182 5.96 -3.65 -4.74
C VAL A 182 6.22 -4.77 -3.75
#